data_cfc94fcb225152f227f8165dbee04903
#
_entry.id   cfc94fcb225152f227f8165dbee04903
#
_cell.length_a   1.000
_cell.length_b   1.000
_cell.length_c   1.000
_cell.angle_alpha   90.00
_cell.angle_beta   90.00
_cell.angle_gamma   90.00
#
_symmetry.space_group_name_H-M   'P 1'
#
loop_
_entity.id
_entity.type
_entity.pdbx_description
1 polymer ?
#
loop_
_entity_poly.entity_id
_entity_poly.type
_entity_poly.pdbx_seq_one_letter_code
_entity_poly.pdbx_strand_id
1 'polypeptide(L)'
;MHDEAEGPSSFLGPGISIEGVLEITGELVISGHVRGHIAALKLVIAAGGHVEGDIIAREVVIAGRLDGRAFAPNVTVEASAEVEGRIFHTNITVARGARMSGRMPWRPVSYFETLDKLPEVRA
;
A
#
# COMPACT_ATOMS: atom_id res chain seq x y z
N MET A 1 19.22 -9.98 9.89
CA MET A 1 18.62 -9.94 9.89
C MET A 1 18.16 -10.03 10.01
N HIS A 2 17.95 -10.17 10.03
CA HIS A 2 17.15 -10.32 10.05
C HIS A 2 16.48 -10.22 10.24
N ASP A 3 16.39 -10.31 10.48
CA ASP A 3 15.50 -10.27 10.67
C ASP A 3 14.84 -10.19 10.52
N GLU A 4 14.81 -10.17 10.16
CA GLU A 4 13.97 -10.11 9.87
C GLU A 4 13.10 -10.64 9.77
N ALA A 5 13.39 -10.84 9.36
CA ALA A 5 12.37 -11.60 9.10
C ALA A 5 11.57 -11.94 10.10
N GLU A 6 11.90 -12.15 10.87
CA GLU A 6 11.06 -12.29 11.71
C GLU A 6 10.77 -11.10 12.16
N GLY A 7 11.51 -10.16 11.96
CA GLY A 7 10.97 -8.94 12.24
C GLY A 7 9.95 -8.66 11.27
N PRO A 8 8.80 -8.85 11.55
CA PRO A 8 7.78 -8.67 10.57
C PRO A 8 7.53 -7.24 10.18
N SER A 9 8.20 -6.29 10.78
CA SER A 9 8.03 -4.88 10.43
C SER A 9 9.26 -4.32 9.78
N SER A 10 9.06 -3.59 8.69
CA SER A 10 10.12 -2.85 8.03
C SER A 10 9.74 -1.38 8.01
N PHE A 11 10.73 -0.52 8.01
CA PHE A 11 10.46 0.91 8.10
C PHE A 11 11.37 1.66 7.14
N LEU A 12 10.77 2.52 6.33
CA LEU A 12 11.51 3.43 5.46
C LEU A 12 11.36 4.83 6.01
N GLY A 13 12.42 5.38 6.54
CA GLY A 13 12.36 6.67 7.19
C GLY A 13 12.28 7.85 6.25
N PRO A 14 12.05 9.02 6.81
CA PRO A 14 12.01 10.24 6.00
C PRO A 14 13.38 10.47 5.37
N GLY A 15 13.39 10.99 4.17
CA GLY A 15 14.64 11.21 3.46
C GLY A 15 15.11 10.04 2.63
N ILE A 16 14.49 8.87 2.79
CA ILE A 16 14.82 7.70 1.98
C ILE A 16 13.96 7.70 0.74
N SER A 17 14.58 7.47 -0.40
CA SER A 17 13.90 7.43 -1.67
C SER A 17 14.27 6.14 -2.36
N ILE A 18 13.28 5.36 -2.77
CA ILE A 18 13.51 4.06 -3.39
C ILE A 18 12.73 3.98 -4.70
N GLU A 19 13.38 3.42 -5.71
CA GLU A 19 12.73 3.13 -6.98
C GLU A 19 12.88 1.67 -7.28
N GLY A 20 11.81 1.03 -7.74
CA GLY A 20 11.87 -0.33 -8.18
C GLY A 20 10.78 -1.17 -7.57
N VAL A 21 11.10 -2.43 -7.27
CA VAL A 21 10.12 -3.38 -6.76
C VAL A 21 10.50 -3.75 -5.33
N LEU A 22 9.54 -3.62 -4.43
CA LEU A 22 9.70 -4.01 -3.04
C LEU A 22 8.75 -5.14 -2.73
N GLU A 23 9.29 -6.22 -2.19
CA GLU A 23 8.47 -7.34 -1.74
C GLU A 23 8.79 -7.63 -0.29
N ILE A 24 7.79 -7.47 0.56
CA ILE A 24 7.96 -7.61 2.00
C ILE A 24 6.95 -8.64 2.47
N THR A 25 7.38 -9.61 3.26
CA THR A 25 6.46 -10.63 3.74
C THR A 25 5.76 -10.23 5.02
N GLY A 26 6.01 -9.07 5.55
CA GLY A 26 5.36 -8.61 6.77
C GLY A 26 4.77 -7.24 6.58
N GLU A 27 5.00 -6.40 7.55
CA GLU A 27 4.48 -5.04 7.56
C GLU A 27 5.56 -4.07 7.10
N LEU A 28 5.18 -3.12 6.26
CA LEU A 28 6.08 -2.08 5.79
C LEU A 28 5.50 -0.73 6.11
N VAL A 29 6.26 0.11 6.80
CA VAL A 29 5.87 1.48 7.11
C VAL A 29 6.74 2.42 6.31
N ILE A 30 6.11 3.32 5.57
CA ILE A 30 6.83 4.23 4.68
C ILE A 30 6.64 5.67 5.15
N SER A 31 7.73 6.30 5.54
CA SER A 31 7.75 7.73 5.83
C SER A 31 8.53 8.51 4.79
N GLY A 32 9.19 7.81 3.87
CA GLY A 32 9.95 8.43 2.80
C GLY A 32 9.20 8.38 1.49
N HIS A 33 9.93 8.19 0.41
CA HIS A 33 9.36 8.21 -0.93
C HIS A 33 9.67 6.91 -1.64
N VAL A 34 8.65 6.26 -2.19
CA VAL A 34 8.83 5.02 -2.94
C VAL A 34 8.14 5.15 -4.29
N ARG A 35 8.82 4.67 -5.31
CA ARG A 35 8.34 4.73 -6.67
C ARG A 35 8.48 3.38 -7.30
N GLY A 36 7.38 2.81 -7.79
CA GLY A 36 7.42 1.50 -8.41
C GLY A 36 6.33 0.60 -7.88
N HIS A 37 6.69 -0.65 -7.61
CA HIS A 37 5.73 -1.64 -7.13
C HIS A 37 6.05 -2.06 -5.72
N ILE A 38 5.01 -2.20 -4.90
CA ILE A 38 5.17 -2.65 -3.53
C ILE A 38 4.23 -3.81 -3.29
N ALA A 39 4.76 -4.90 -2.77
CA ALA A 39 3.95 -6.04 -2.35
C ALA A 39 4.26 -6.31 -0.89
N ALA A 40 3.25 -6.33 -0.04
CA ALA A 40 3.44 -6.56 1.39
C ALA A 40 2.17 -7.15 1.96
N LEU A 41 2.25 -7.69 3.16
CA LEU A 41 1.04 -8.12 3.84
C LEU A 41 0.28 -6.92 4.38
N LYS A 42 1.00 -6.00 4.99
CA LYS A 42 0.40 -4.79 5.50
C LYS A 42 1.29 -3.62 5.13
N LEU A 43 0.70 -2.60 4.55
CA LEU A 43 1.45 -1.42 4.17
C LEU A 43 0.87 -0.21 4.87
N VAL A 44 1.73 0.58 5.50
CA VAL A 44 1.33 1.83 6.12
C VAL A 44 2.11 2.94 5.46
N ILE A 45 1.40 3.91 4.88
CA ILE A 45 2.02 5.11 4.37
C ILE A 45 1.82 6.16 5.44
N ALA A 46 2.88 6.45 6.18
CA ALA A 46 2.79 7.38 7.29
C ALA A 46 2.63 8.81 6.79
N ALA A 47 2.19 9.68 7.68
CA ALA A 47 2.11 11.09 7.34
C ALA A 47 3.49 11.57 6.87
N GLY A 48 3.53 12.24 5.74
CA GLY A 48 4.80 12.64 5.15
C GLY A 48 5.37 11.62 4.18
N GLY A 49 4.88 10.39 4.20
CA GLY A 49 5.30 9.40 3.22
C GLY A 49 4.62 9.61 1.89
N HIS A 50 5.24 9.13 0.83
CA HIS A 50 4.71 9.30 -0.51
C HIS A 50 5.04 8.06 -1.33
N VAL A 51 4.01 7.46 -1.91
CA VAL A 51 4.19 6.29 -2.76
C VAL A 51 3.62 6.60 -4.13
N GLU A 52 4.42 6.31 -5.15
CA GLU A 52 3.99 6.45 -6.54
C GLU A 52 4.08 5.11 -7.21
N GLY A 53 2.99 4.63 -7.77
CA GLY A 53 2.99 3.38 -8.50
C GLY A 53 1.91 2.45 -8.00
N ASP A 54 2.20 1.15 -7.98
CA ASP A 54 1.22 0.13 -7.66
C ASP A 54 1.52 -0.52 -6.33
N ILE A 55 0.47 -0.77 -5.56
CA ILE A 55 0.59 -1.42 -4.25
C ILE A 55 -0.31 -2.64 -4.25
N ILE A 56 0.23 -3.77 -3.82
CA ILE A 56 -0.55 -4.97 -3.59
C ILE A 56 -0.31 -5.39 -2.14
N ALA A 57 -1.38 -5.42 -1.36
CA ALA A 57 -1.25 -5.80 0.05
C ALA A 57 -2.58 -6.35 0.52
N ARG A 58 -2.58 -6.96 1.68
CA ARG A 58 -3.82 -7.39 2.28
C ARG A 58 -4.46 -6.28 3.08
N GLU A 59 -3.64 -5.41 3.62
CA GLU A 59 -4.14 -4.29 4.38
C GLU A 59 -3.29 -3.07 4.06
N VAL A 60 -3.93 -1.95 3.80
CA VAL A 60 -3.23 -0.70 3.50
C VAL A 60 -3.79 0.38 4.38
N VAL A 61 -2.91 1.10 5.06
CA VAL A 61 -3.29 2.28 5.83
C VAL A 61 -2.58 3.47 5.21
N ILE A 62 -3.35 4.46 4.82
CA ILE A 62 -2.79 5.63 4.14
C ILE A 62 -2.98 6.84 5.02
N ALA A 63 -1.87 7.39 5.51
CA ALA A 63 -1.87 8.65 6.24
C ALA A 63 -1.06 9.70 5.49
N GLY A 64 -0.34 9.29 4.46
CA GLY A 64 0.46 10.17 3.64
C GLY A 64 -0.14 10.30 2.25
N ARG A 65 0.71 10.25 1.24
CA ARG A 65 0.26 10.46 -0.13
C ARG A 65 0.45 9.21 -0.98
N LEU A 66 -0.56 8.90 -1.78
CA LEU A 66 -0.50 7.81 -2.73
C LEU A 66 -0.87 8.32 -4.11
N ASP A 67 0.01 8.10 -5.08
CA ASP A 67 -0.27 8.37 -6.48
C ASP A 67 -0.17 7.06 -7.23
N GLY A 68 -1.30 6.59 -7.78
CA GLY A 68 -1.27 5.36 -8.54
C GLY A 68 -2.38 4.43 -8.13
N ARG A 69 -2.08 3.13 -8.07
CA ARG A 69 -3.10 2.12 -7.81
C ARG A 69 -2.76 1.32 -6.57
N ALA A 70 -3.78 1.07 -5.77
CA ALA A 70 -3.64 0.20 -4.62
C ALA A 70 -4.63 -0.94 -4.75
N PHE A 71 -4.15 -2.16 -4.48
CA PHE A 71 -4.97 -3.36 -4.53
C PHE A 71 -4.91 -4.00 -3.16
N ALA A 72 -5.96 -3.86 -2.38
CA ALA A 72 -5.99 -4.43 -1.04
C ALA A 72 -7.42 -4.67 -0.62
N PRO A 73 -7.72 -5.81 -0.01
CA PRO A 73 -9.09 -6.04 0.45
C PRO A 73 -9.48 -5.11 1.59
N ASN A 74 -8.52 -4.72 2.42
CA ASN A 74 -8.83 -3.82 3.53
C ASN A 74 -8.01 -2.55 3.42
N VAL A 75 -8.67 -1.41 3.37
CA VAL A 75 -8.00 -0.13 3.20
C VAL A 75 -8.52 0.85 4.25
N THR A 76 -7.62 1.55 4.90
CA THR A 76 -7.96 2.61 5.83
C THR A 76 -7.29 3.89 5.36
N VAL A 77 -8.08 4.94 5.19
CA VAL A 77 -7.56 6.23 4.77
C VAL A 77 -7.71 7.20 5.91
N GLU A 78 -6.60 7.71 6.39
CA GLU A 78 -6.59 8.62 7.52
C GLU A 78 -6.86 10.05 7.10
N ALA A 79 -7.13 10.90 8.08
CA ALA A 79 -7.52 12.28 7.81
C ALA A 79 -6.45 13.07 7.07
N SER A 80 -5.18 12.73 7.27
CA SER A 80 -4.08 13.45 6.64
C SER A 80 -3.75 12.92 5.25
N ALA A 81 -4.47 11.91 4.77
CA ALA A 81 -4.11 11.26 3.52
C ALA A 81 -4.50 12.06 2.30
N GLU A 82 -3.69 11.90 1.26
CA GLU A 82 -4.00 12.41 -0.06
C GLU A 82 -3.82 11.27 -1.04
N VAL A 83 -4.88 10.94 -1.77
CA VAL A 83 -4.85 9.82 -2.69
C VAL A 83 -5.25 10.30 -4.07
N GLU A 84 -4.42 9.96 -5.06
CA GLU A 84 -4.76 10.20 -6.46
C GLU A 84 -4.63 8.88 -7.20
N GLY A 85 -5.67 8.49 -7.92
CA GLY A 85 -5.64 7.28 -8.70
C GLY A 85 -6.76 6.35 -8.35
N ARG A 86 -6.44 5.07 -8.18
CA ARG A 86 -7.47 4.06 -7.95
C ARG A 86 -7.13 3.20 -6.76
N ILE A 87 -8.17 2.89 -5.98
CA ILE A 87 -8.04 1.97 -4.87
C ILE A 87 -9.05 0.85 -5.07
N PHE A 88 -8.54 -0.36 -5.28
CA PHE A 88 -9.38 -1.55 -5.40
C PHE A 88 -9.49 -2.16 -4.01
N HIS A 89 -10.71 -2.30 -3.52
CA HIS A 89 -10.91 -2.69 -2.13
C HIS A 89 -12.17 -3.52 -1.96
N THR A 90 -12.23 -4.27 -0.88
CA THR A 90 -13.47 -4.91 -0.44
C THR A 90 -14.07 -4.09 0.70
N ASN A 91 -13.23 -3.71 1.67
CA ASN A 91 -13.63 -2.87 2.79
C ASN A 91 -12.76 -1.64 2.81
N ILE A 92 -13.38 -0.47 2.93
CA ILE A 92 -12.62 0.76 3.00
C ILE A 92 -13.21 1.65 4.08
N THR A 93 -12.32 2.27 4.84
CA THR A 93 -12.69 3.26 5.84
C THR A 93 -11.96 4.55 5.50
N VAL A 94 -12.71 5.63 5.37
CA VAL A 94 -12.13 6.91 5.03
C VAL A 94 -12.44 7.89 6.13
N ALA A 95 -11.40 8.48 6.72
CA ALA A 95 -11.59 9.44 7.78
C ALA A 95 -11.97 10.79 7.21
N ARG A 96 -12.69 11.55 7.99
CA ARG A 96 -13.08 12.88 7.61
C ARG A 96 -11.81 13.74 7.45
N GLY A 97 -11.72 14.48 6.37
CA GLY A 97 -10.55 15.30 6.08
C GLY A 97 -9.63 14.74 5.04
N ALA A 98 -9.74 13.45 4.75
CA ALA A 98 -8.92 12.85 3.72
C ALA A 98 -9.25 13.43 2.35
N ARG A 99 -8.24 13.54 1.51
CA ARG A 99 -8.42 14.05 0.16
C ARG A 99 -8.23 12.91 -0.82
N MET A 100 -9.23 12.68 -1.62
CA MET A 100 -9.20 11.57 -2.55
C MET A 100 -9.66 12.03 -3.91
N SER A 101 -8.84 11.76 -4.90
CA SER A 101 -9.13 12.06 -6.28
C SER A 101 -8.99 10.78 -7.07
N GLY A 102 -10.00 10.45 -7.87
CA GLY A 102 -9.93 9.25 -8.67
C GLY A 102 -11.04 8.32 -8.29
N ARG A 103 -10.78 7.02 -8.37
CA ARG A 103 -11.82 6.02 -8.20
C ARG A 103 -11.44 5.00 -7.16
N MET A 104 -12.46 4.43 -6.53
CA MET A 104 -12.26 3.40 -5.54
C MET A 104 -13.17 2.22 -5.88
N PRO A 105 -12.81 1.43 -6.89
CA PRO A 105 -13.68 0.33 -7.30
C PRO A 105 -13.73 -0.76 -6.25
N TRP A 106 -14.92 -1.24 -6.00
CA TRP A 106 -15.13 -2.35 -5.08
C TRP A 106 -14.84 -3.67 -5.79
N ARG A 107 -14.20 -4.58 -5.08
CA ARG A 107 -13.95 -5.92 -5.58
C ARG A 107 -14.16 -6.92 -4.45
N PRO A 108 -14.63 -8.13 -4.76
CA PRO A 108 -14.76 -9.14 -3.71
C PRO A 108 -13.39 -9.64 -3.27
N VAL A 109 -13.36 -10.23 -2.08
CA VAL A 109 -12.10 -10.72 -1.53
C VAL A 109 -11.42 -11.70 -2.47
N SER A 110 -12.18 -12.51 -3.17
CA SER A 110 -11.60 -13.49 -4.08
C SER A 110 -10.78 -12.83 -5.19
N TYR A 111 -11.11 -11.61 -5.56
CA TYR A 111 -10.34 -10.87 -6.55
C TYR A 111 -8.89 -10.70 -6.08
N PHE A 112 -8.73 -10.37 -4.80
CA PHE A 112 -7.40 -10.11 -4.26
C PHE A 112 -6.63 -11.40 -4.04
N GLU A 113 -7.32 -12.47 -3.72
CA GLU A 113 -6.67 -13.76 -3.62
C GLU A 113 -6.10 -14.19 -4.95
N THR A 114 -6.82 -13.90 -6.01
CA THR A 114 -6.35 -14.22 -7.33
C THR A 114 -5.11 -13.41 -7.69
N LEU A 115 -5.08 -12.15 -7.28
CA LEU A 115 -3.93 -11.30 -7.52
C LEU A 115 -2.68 -11.82 -6.83
N ASP A 116 -2.83 -12.31 -5.62
CA ASP A 116 -1.71 -12.89 -4.90
C ASP A 116 -1.09 -14.02 -5.67
N LYS A 117 -1.88 -14.80 -6.35
CA LYS A 117 -1.39 -15.97 -7.04
C LYS A 117 -0.93 -15.68 -8.46
N LEU A 118 -1.62 -14.78 -9.12
CA LEU A 118 -1.37 -14.53 -10.53
C LEU A 118 0.06 -14.15 -10.86
N PRO A 119 0.73 -13.30 -10.09
CA PRO A 119 2.08 -12.93 -10.46
C PRO A 119 2.99 -14.09 -10.62
N GLU A 120 2.80 -15.10 -9.78
CA GLU A 120 3.62 -16.28 -9.88
C GLU A 120 3.23 -17.12 -11.04
N VAL A 121 1.97 -17.25 -11.25
CA VAL A 121 1.48 -18.12 -12.30
C VAL A 121 1.87 -17.59 -13.65
N ARG A 122 1.80 -16.30 -13.79
CA ARG A 122 2.05 -15.73 -15.06
C ARG A 122 3.48 -15.63 -15.42
N ALA A 123 4.30 -15.80 -14.45
CA ALA A 123 5.73 -15.63 -14.68
C ALA A 123 6.25 -16.57 -15.75
#